data_6e9636a6eeb954812bc83ee48a79a7d0
#
_entry.id   6e9636a6eeb954812bc83ee48a79a7d0
#
_cell.length_a   1.000
_cell.length_b   1.000
_cell.length_c   1.000
_cell.angle_alpha   90.00
_cell.angle_beta   90.00
_cell.angle_gamma   90.00
#
_symmetry.space_group_name_H-M   'P 1'
#
loop_
_entity.id
_entity.type
_entity.pdbx_description
1 polymer ?
#
loop_
_entity_poly.entity_id
_entity_poly.type
_entity_poly.pdbx_seq_one_letter_code
_entity_poly.pdbx_strand_id
1 'polypeptide(L)'
;MFVLLVSVKLTAQSDKVFHTYIYNDEFKVYMDINLYENNVIVPDQELFGEIPGYFGVKRDQRKWLITSAKIDGKNSATLEIVNDYGSEDLTATLTYNPEDGSYVLKQKSGSRIKIVVNRKWVKIPTCLFLNKVDT
;
A
#
# COMPACT_ATOMS: atom_id res chain seq x y z
N MET A 1 39.39 -15.94 10.95
CA MET A 1 38.64 -16.20 10.84
C MET A 1 37.40 -15.85 11.23
N PHE A 2 36.79 -15.25 11.71
CA PHE A 2 35.67 -14.92 12.15
C PHE A 2 35.00 -13.89 11.49
N VAL A 3 35.17 -13.55 10.45
CA VAL A 3 34.62 -12.54 9.70
C VAL A 3 33.24 -12.73 9.21
N LEU A 4 32.75 -13.95 9.22
CA LEU A 4 31.51 -14.24 8.67
C LEU A 4 30.31 -13.68 9.31
N LEU A 5 30.41 -13.20 10.48
CA LEU A 5 29.26 -12.77 11.22
C LEU A 5 28.58 -11.54 10.68
N VAL A 6 29.26 -10.80 9.87
CA VAL A 6 28.74 -9.53 9.43
C VAL A 6 27.55 -9.61 8.50
N SER A 7 27.51 -10.64 7.70
CA SER A 7 26.47 -10.69 6.68
C SER A 7 25.07 -10.95 7.22
N VAL A 8 24.95 -11.43 8.42
CA VAL A 8 23.66 -11.76 8.95
C VAL A 8 22.79 -10.54 9.19
N LYS A 9 23.39 -9.44 9.50
CA LYS A 9 22.63 -8.26 9.81
C LYS A 9 21.88 -7.67 8.63
N LEU A 10 22.41 -7.84 7.45
CA LEU A 10 21.78 -7.26 6.29
C LEU A 10 20.47 -7.91 5.93
N THR A 11 20.33 -9.19 6.24
CA THR A 11 19.13 -9.88 5.94
C THR A 11 17.97 -9.43 6.78
N ALA A 12 18.22 -9.08 8.02
CA ALA A 12 17.16 -8.71 8.92
C ALA A 12 16.48 -7.40 8.52
N GLN A 13 17.18 -6.52 7.85
CA GLN A 13 16.61 -5.24 7.51
C GLN A 13 15.62 -5.30 6.37
N SER A 14 15.70 -6.32 5.56
CA SER A 14 14.82 -6.41 4.41
C SER A 14 13.46 -7.02 4.72
N ASP A 15 13.21 -7.37 5.97
CA ASP A 15 12.02 -8.09 6.31
C ASP A 15 10.77 -7.24 6.49
N LYS A 16 10.89 -5.92 6.43
CA LYS A 16 9.76 -5.05 6.72
C LYS A 16 9.28 -4.30 5.49
N VAL A 17 9.14 -5.04 4.40
CA VAL A 17 8.78 -4.42 3.13
C VAL A 17 7.36 -3.86 3.15
N PHE A 18 6.48 -4.36 4.02
CA PHE A 18 5.11 -3.87 4.10
C PHE A 18 4.89 -2.85 5.23
N HIS A 19 5.96 -2.21 5.66
CA HIS A 19 5.89 -1.03 6.51
C HIS A 19 6.57 0.08 5.72
N THR A 20 5.80 0.82 4.93
CA THR A 20 6.40 1.74 3.97
C THR A 20 5.39 2.77 3.46
N TYR A 21 5.92 3.80 2.86
CA TYR A 21 5.15 4.79 2.10
C TYR A 21 5.61 4.69 0.66
N ILE A 22 4.70 4.37 -0.23
CA ILE A 22 4.99 4.16 -1.64
C ILE A 22 4.06 5.00 -2.50
N TYR A 23 4.49 5.36 -3.69
CA TYR A 23 3.73 6.27 -4.53
C TYR A 23 3.84 5.93 -6.00
N ASN A 24 2.87 6.42 -6.78
CA ASN A 24 2.89 6.36 -8.23
C ASN A 24 2.78 7.79 -8.75
N ASP A 25 3.78 8.21 -9.51
CA ASP A 25 3.86 9.60 -9.97
C ASP A 25 2.94 9.90 -11.15
N GLU A 26 2.60 8.89 -11.92
CA GLU A 26 1.73 9.09 -13.07
C GLU A 26 0.31 9.50 -12.62
N PHE A 27 -0.23 8.80 -11.65
CA PHE A 27 -1.59 9.07 -11.17
C PHE A 27 -1.62 9.94 -9.92
N LYS A 28 -0.46 10.27 -9.36
CA LYS A 28 -0.34 11.07 -8.14
C LYS A 28 -1.09 10.44 -6.96
N VAL A 29 -0.89 9.15 -6.79
CA VAL A 29 -1.49 8.38 -5.70
C VAL A 29 -0.40 7.77 -4.85
N TYR A 30 -0.77 7.38 -3.63
CA TYR A 30 0.20 6.83 -2.69
C TYR A 30 -0.48 5.84 -1.75
N MET A 31 0.33 5.03 -1.09
CA MET A 31 -0.14 4.14 -0.03
C MET A 31 0.77 4.33 1.18
N ASP A 32 0.15 4.42 2.35
CA ASP A 32 0.85 4.48 3.62
C ASP A 32 0.42 3.26 4.40
N ILE A 33 1.33 2.33 4.66
CA ILE A 33 0.97 1.02 5.21
C ILE A 33 1.92 0.58 6.31
N ASN A 34 1.38 -0.20 7.24
CA ASN A 34 2.14 -1.04 8.15
C ASN A 34 1.32 -2.30 8.36
N LEU A 35 1.54 -3.30 7.52
CA LEU A 35 0.73 -4.51 7.54
C LEU A 35 1.11 -5.46 8.67
N TYR A 36 2.19 -5.17 9.39
CA TYR A 36 2.63 -5.99 10.51
C TYR A 36 1.92 -5.56 11.81
N GLU A 37 1.77 -4.26 12.01
CA GLU A 37 1.24 -3.74 13.28
C GLU A 37 -0.15 -3.17 13.15
N ASN A 38 -0.60 -2.88 11.94
CA ASN A 38 -1.95 -2.36 11.68
C ASN A 38 -2.25 -1.12 12.53
N ASN A 39 -1.28 -0.22 12.60
CA ASN A 39 -1.35 0.93 13.49
C ASN A 39 -1.35 2.26 12.76
N VAL A 40 -1.83 2.28 11.52
CA VAL A 40 -1.85 3.50 10.71
C VAL A 40 -3.13 4.28 10.99
N ILE A 41 -2.98 5.58 11.25
CA ILE A 41 -4.11 6.47 11.45
C ILE A 41 -4.30 7.28 10.18
N VAL A 42 -5.51 7.30 9.64
CA VAL A 42 -5.78 8.04 8.41
C VAL A 42 -5.94 9.51 8.74
N PRO A 43 -5.16 10.40 8.13
CA PRO A 43 -5.26 11.83 8.43
C PRO A 43 -6.68 12.35 8.18
N ASP A 44 -7.18 13.14 9.12
CA ASP A 44 -8.52 13.72 9.07
C ASP A 44 -9.66 12.71 9.13
N GLN A 45 -9.35 11.46 9.39
CA GLN A 45 -10.35 10.40 9.51
C GLN A 45 -10.02 9.50 10.69
N GLU A 46 -9.65 10.10 11.80
CA GLU A 46 -9.18 9.35 12.98
C GLU A 46 -10.27 8.49 13.60
N LEU A 47 -11.52 8.70 13.25
CA LEU A 47 -12.60 7.86 13.75
C LEU A 47 -12.47 6.40 13.32
N PHE A 48 -11.76 6.13 12.24
CA PHE A 48 -11.54 4.75 11.83
C PHE A 48 -10.51 4.04 12.71
N GLY A 49 -9.79 4.79 13.56
CA GLY A 49 -8.80 4.19 14.44
C GLY A 49 -7.59 3.68 13.69
N GLU A 50 -6.93 2.71 14.29
CA GLU A 50 -5.71 2.12 13.71
C GLU A 50 -6.09 1.02 12.76
N ILE A 51 -5.57 1.10 11.53
CA ILE A 51 -5.86 0.14 10.47
C ILE A 51 -4.54 -0.21 9.75
N PRO A 52 -4.53 -1.23 8.88
CA PRO A 52 -3.29 -1.59 8.17
C PRO A 52 -2.72 -0.50 7.29
N GLY A 53 -3.56 0.38 6.76
CA GLY A 53 -3.07 1.46 5.93
C GLY A 53 -4.16 2.05 5.07
N TYR A 54 -3.74 2.91 4.13
CA TYR A 54 -4.71 3.54 3.25
C TYR A 54 -4.05 3.92 1.93
N PHE A 55 -4.90 4.12 0.93
CA PHE A 55 -4.53 4.58 -0.39
C PHE A 55 -5.09 5.99 -0.53
N GLY A 56 -4.27 6.94 -0.92
CA GLY A 56 -4.68 8.32 -1.02
C GLY A 56 -4.30 8.94 -2.35
N VAL A 57 -4.90 10.11 -2.61
CA VAL A 57 -4.64 10.88 -3.82
C VAL A 57 -4.02 12.20 -3.38
N LYS A 58 -2.91 12.59 -3.99
CA LYS A 58 -2.22 13.79 -3.53
C LYS A 58 -3.02 15.08 -3.75
N ARG A 59 -3.97 15.06 -4.67
CA ARG A 59 -4.70 16.26 -5.04
C ARG A 59 -5.98 16.50 -4.26
N ASP A 60 -6.45 15.51 -3.51
CA ASP A 60 -7.68 15.70 -2.75
C ASP A 60 -7.66 14.85 -1.50
N GLN A 61 -8.74 14.88 -0.74
CA GLN A 61 -8.78 14.25 0.57
C GLN A 61 -9.43 12.88 0.56
N ARG A 62 -9.85 12.39 -0.59
CA ARG A 62 -10.48 11.09 -0.68
C ARG A 62 -9.49 9.99 -0.38
N LYS A 63 -9.94 9.01 0.38
CA LYS A 63 -9.08 7.90 0.79
C LYS A 63 -9.77 6.57 0.52
N TRP A 64 -8.97 5.55 0.28
CA TRP A 64 -9.41 4.17 0.27
C TRP A 64 -8.71 3.50 1.43
N LEU A 65 -9.47 2.83 2.28
CA LEU A 65 -8.97 2.31 3.54
C LEU A 65 -8.66 0.82 3.40
N ILE A 66 -7.51 0.40 3.89
CA ILE A 66 -7.18 -1.02 3.97
C ILE A 66 -7.71 -1.49 5.31
N THR A 67 -8.80 -2.24 5.30
CA THR A 67 -9.46 -2.66 6.52
C THR A 67 -8.90 -3.94 7.09
N SER A 68 -8.29 -4.78 6.24
CA SER A 68 -7.57 -5.94 6.71
C SER A 68 -6.48 -6.30 5.72
N ALA A 69 -5.47 -6.98 6.20
CA ALA A 69 -4.34 -7.40 5.39
C ALA A 69 -3.83 -8.73 5.88
N LYS A 70 -3.45 -9.59 4.93
CA LYS A 70 -2.85 -10.87 5.25
C LYS A 70 -1.58 -11.01 4.44
N ILE A 71 -0.46 -11.16 5.12
CA ILE A 71 0.81 -11.34 4.45
C ILE A 71 0.95 -12.81 4.06
N ASP A 72 1.11 -13.06 2.76
CA ASP A 72 1.14 -14.40 2.20
C ASP A 72 2.56 -14.77 1.78
N GLY A 73 3.46 -14.86 2.70
CA GLY A 73 4.86 -15.11 2.40
C GLY A 73 5.70 -13.85 2.56
N LYS A 74 6.87 -13.81 1.96
CA LYS A 74 7.78 -12.69 2.19
C LYS A 74 7.40 -11.44 1.41
N ASN A 75 6.91 -11.60 0.22
CA ASN A 75 6.82 -10.48 -0.71
C ASN A 75 5.41 -10.25 -1.24
N SER A 76 4.41 -10.81 -0.62
CA SER A 76 3.04 -10.68 -1.10
C SER A 76 2.06 -10.55 0.05
N ALA A 77 1.03 -9.73 -0.12
CA ALA A 77 -0.02 -9.57 0.86
C ALA A 77 -1.37 -9.43 0.15
N THR A 78 -2.42 -9.92 0.78
CA THR A 78 -3.78 -9.76 0.30
C THR A 78 -4.47 -8.70 1.15
N LEU A 79 -5.13 -7.76 0.50
CA LEU A 79 -5.71 -6.59 1.15
C LEU A 79 -7.21 -6.53 0.89
N GLU A 80 -7.98 -6.17 1.93
CA GLU A 80 -9.37 -5.79 1.78
C GLU A 80 -9.43 -4.28 1.85
N ILE A 81 -10.00 -3.64 0.86
CA ILE A 81 -9.98 -2.19 0.71
C ILE A 81 -11.40 -1.68 0.53
N VAL A 82 -11.74 -0.58 1.20
CA VAL A 82 -13.03 0.07 1.05
C VAL A 82 -12.81 1.55 0.83
N ASN A 83 -13.74 2.23 0.15
CA ASN A 83 -13.64 3.67 0.05
C ASN A 83 -14.06 4.30 1.37
N ASP A 84 -13.78 5.58 1.55
CA ASP A 84 -14.05 6.23 2.83
C ASP A 84 -15.53 6.50 3.09
N TYR A 85 -16.39 6.28 2.11
CA TYR A 85 -17.82 6.31 2.32
C TYR A 85 -18.38 4.93 2.67
N GLY A 86 -17.58 3.88 2.51
CA GLY A 86 -18.03 2.52 2.79
C GLY A 86 -18.97 1.93 1.76
N SER A 87 -19.12 2.55 0.61
CA SER A 87 -20.07 2.09 -0.41
C SER A 87 -19.46 1.18 -1.46
N GLU A 88 -18.13 1.13 -1.55
CA GLU A 88 -17.42 0.28 -2.53
C GLU A 88 -16.29 -0.43 -1.83
N ASP A 89 -16.11 -1.71 -2.18
CA ASP A 89 -15.04 -2.50 -1.60
C ASP A 89 -14.41 -3.38 -2.67
N LEU A 90 -13.20 -3.79 -2.40
CA LEU A 90 -12.47 -4.68 -3.31
C LEU A 90 -11.42 -5.46 -2.55
N THR A 91 -10.96 -6.53 -3.20
CA THR A 91 -9.81 -7.30 -2.75
C THR A 91 -8.66 -7.04 -3.72
N ALA A 92 -7.48 -6.86 -3.18
CA ALA A 92 -6.28 -6.60 -3.99
C ALA A 92 -5.09 -7.34 -3.39
N THR A 93 -4.06 -7.52 -4.21
CA THR A 93 -2.78 -8.03 -3.70
C THR A 93 -1.73 -6.94 -3.87
N LEU A 94 -0.83 -6.87 -2.91
CA LEU A 94 0.32 -5.99 -2.98
C LEU A 94 1.57 -6.86 -2.98
N THR A 95 2.38 -6.76 -4.02
CA THR A 95 3.57 -7.59 -4.18
C THR A 95 4.79 -6.70 -4.22
N TYR A 96 5.83 -7.11 -3.52
CA TYR A 96 7.12 -6.42 -3.51
C TYR A 96 8.08 -7.18 -4.40
N ASN A 97 8.80 -6.45 -5.25
CA ASN A 97 9.83 -7.04 -6.08
C ASN A 97 11.20 -6.74 -5.48
N PRO A 98 11.88 -7.75 -4.89
CA PRO A 98 13.18 -7.48 -4.26
C PRO A 98 14.29 -7.16 -5.25
N GLU A 99 14.10 -7.44 -6.52
CA GLU A 99 15.14 -7.17 -7.51
C GLU A 99 15.29 -5.68 -7.79
N ASP A 100 14.19 -4.94 -7.79
CA ASP A 100 14.26 -3.52 -8.08
C ASP A 100 13.62 -2.65 -6.99
N GLY A 101 13.07 -3.24 -5.94
CA GLY A 101 12.49 -2.49 -4.84
C GLY A 101 11.12 -1.89 -5.14
N SER A 102 10.48 -2.30 -6.22
CA SER A 102 9.17 -1.76 -6.58
C SER A 102 8.04 -2.59 -5.98
N TYR A 103 6.85 -2.02 -6.01
CA TYR A 103 5.63 -2.69 -5.54
C TYR A 103 4.61 -2.67 -6.65
N VAL A 104 3.74 -3.68 -6.67
CA VAL A 104 2.62 -3.73 -7.61
C VAL A 104 1.35 -3.96 -6.81
N LEU A 105 0.39 -3.06 -6.97
CA LEU A 105 -0.95 -3.24 -6.42
C LEU A 105 -1.82 -3.79 -7.53
N LYS A 106 -2.36 -4.99 -7.32
CA LYS A 106 -3.18 -5.65 -8.32
C LYS A 106 -4.59 -5.82 -7.78
N GLN A 107 -5.55 -5.16 -8.41
CA GLN A 107 -6.94 -5.26 -8.00
C GLN A 107 -7.52 -6.56 -8.53
N LYS A 108 -8.11 -7.36 -7.63
CA LYS A 108 -8.53 -8.72 -7.98
C LYS A 108 -10.03 -8.84 -8.19
N SER A 109 -10.82 -8.36 -7.27
CA SER A 109 -12.26 -8.52 -7.34
C SER A 109 -12.94 -7.38 -6.61
N GLY A 110 -14.20 -7.13 -6.95
CA GLY A 110 -14.97 -6.06 -6.35
C GLY A 110 -14.91 -4.79 -7.16
N SER A 111 -15.04 -3.65 -6.51
CA SER A 111 -15.02 -2.36 -7.16
C SER A 111 -13.62 -2.00 -7.64
N ARG A 112 -13.53 -1.09 -8.59
CA ARG A 112 -12.26 -0.54 -9.04
C ARG A 112 -11.95 0.72 -8.27
N ILE A 113 -10.70 0.93 -7.90
CA ILE A 113 -10.29 2.18 -7.29
C ILE A 113 -10.37 3.28 -8.36
N LYS A 114 -11.07 4.35 -8.02
CA LYS A 114 -11.26 5.50 -8.90
C LYS A 114 -10.75 6.75 -8.23
N ILE A 115 -10.20 7.65 -9.00
CA ILE A 115 -9.72 8.93 -8.53
C ILE A 115 -10.33 10.02 -9.39
N VAL A 116 -10.31 11.25 -8.89
CA VAL A 116 -10.82 12.38 -9.64
C VAL A 116 -9.67 13.10 -10.31
N VAL A 117 -9.72 13.21 -11.63
CA VAL A 117 -8.73 13.95 -12.40
C VAL A 117 -9.51 14.93 -13.30
N ASN A 118 -9.24 16.23 -13.15
CA ASN A 118 -9.91 17.27 -13.92
C ASN A 118 -11.44 17.14 -13.85
N ARG A 119 -11.93 16.91 -12.61
CA ARG A 119 -13.37 16.82 -12.32
C ARG A 119 -14.05 15.58 -12.90
N LYS A 120 -13.28 14.60 -13.34
CA LYS A 120 -13.82 13.36 -13.87
C LYS A 120 -13.32 12.18 -13.06
N TRP A 121 -14.16 11.17 -12.93
CA TRP A 121 -13.75 9.93 -12.29
C TRP A 121 -12.93 9.11 -13.27
N VAL A 122 -11.76 8.67 -12.82
CA VAL A 122 -10.84 7.88 -13.62
C VAL A 122 -10.51 6.62 -12.85
N LYS A 123 -10.68 5.46 -13.46
CA LYS A 123 -10.27 4.20 -12.85
C LYS A 123 -8.77 4.04 -13.02
N ILE A 124 -8.08 3.72 -11.92
CA ILE A 124 -6.65 3.46 -12.04
C ILE A 124 -6.46 2.06 -12.63
N PRO A 125 -5.30 1.77 -13.22
CA PRO A 125 -5.04 0.44 -13.80
C PRO A 125 -5.17 -0.65 -12.75
N THR A 126 -5.61 -1.84 -13.16
CA THR A 126 -5.70 -2.97 -12.24
C THR A 126 -4.34 -3.39 -11.72
N CYS A 127 -3.28 -3.17 -12.48
CA CYS A 127 -1.92 -3.38 -12.02
C CYS A 127 -1.25 -2.02 -11.95
N LEU A 128 -1.01 -1.54 -10.74
CA LEU A 128 -0.41 -0.23 -10.51
C LEU A 128 0.95 -0.41 -9.87
N PHE A 129 1.97 0.18 -10.48
CA PHE A 129 3.33 0.13 -9.94
C PHE A 129 3.55 1.29 -8.98
N LEU A 130 4.19 1.00 -7.86
CA LEU A 130 4.49 2.02 -6.85
C LEU A 130 5.93 1.86 -6.40
N ASN A 131 6.53 2.96 -5.98
CA ASN A 131 7.92 2.98 -5.52
C ASN A 131 8.03 3.69 -4.19
N LYS A 132 9.06 3.35 -3.43
CA LYS A 132 9.32 4.07 -2.19
C LYS A 132 9.69 5.50 -2.50
N VAL A 133 9.30 6.38 -1.59
CA VAL A 133 9.71 7.78 -1.69
C VAL A 133 11.16 7.87 -1.25
N ASP A 134 12.00 8.47 -2.08
CA ASP A 134 13.38 8.71 -1.70
C ASP A 134 13.44 9.86 -0.71
N THR A 135 14.21 9.70 0.36
CA THR A 135 14.34 10.73 1.36
C THR A 135 15.71 11.35 1.38
#